data_f4ee1e41cbb80b73d90b22c7cfe5fdb9
#
_entry.id   f4ee1e41cbb80b73d90b22c7cfe5fdb9
#
_cell.length_a   1.000
_cell.length_b   1.000
_cell.length_c   1.000
_cell.angle_alpha   90.00
_cell.angle_beta   90.00
_cell.angle_gamma   90.00
#
_symmetry.space_group_name_H-M   'P 1'
#
loop_
_entity.id
_entity.type
_entity.pdbx_description
1 polymer ?
#
loop_
_entity_poly.entity_id
_entity_poly.type
_entity_poly.pdbx_seq_one_letter_code
_entity_poly.pdbx_strand_id
1 'polypeptide(L)'
;MGEKSKGYVFIAIAGLLWATLGLFGKFLMGNGLASEQVAFTRLFFGFIVLGIYSSIRTPQILKISKKGIIYSVIIGIICQAMFNLCYFKAIDIVGVSIAAVLLYTSPLFLAIFSKVCYKENITRSKLFSLILCFIGAIMAVTGGRLDFQGLNAFGLLLGILSAIAYALMPTISKNALKEFSSSTILVYSFLFGAIFMIPSSKPWEILNYANNLDVLFCMLMLGIVPAALAYIFYATGISKGVELSVAGIVASVELVGSVIIGCTILGESFSLGKLFGVMLMLISAVVALNLSYDEIRIFYKSSKLKQIEKTESI
;
A
#
# COMPACT_ATOMS: atom_id res chain seq x y z
N MET A 1 -21.78 -12.68 -2.17
CA MET A 1 -20.38 -12.26 -2.39
C MET A 1 -19.48 -13.10 -1.50
N GLY A 2 -18.54 -13.88 -2.06
CA GLY A 2 -17.63 -14.73 -1.27
C GLY A 2 -16.66 -13.93 -0.42
N GLU A 3 -16.04 -14.54 0.60
CA GLU A 3 -15.11 -13.86 1.50
C GLU A 3 -13.92 -13.24 0.75
N LYS A 4 -13.35 -13.92 -0.24
CA LYS A 4 -12.27 -13.37 -1.08
C LYS A 4 -12.70 -12.12 -1.85
N SER A 5 -13.93 -12.10 -2.39
CA SER A 5 -14.48 -10.90 -3.07
C SER A 5 -14.56 -9.70 -2.15
N LYS A 6 -15.05 -9.90 -0.92
CA LYS A 6 -15.08 -8.84 0.10
C LYS A 6 -13.66 -8.37 0.41
N GLY A 7 -12.68 -9.29 0.43
CA GLY A 7 -11.29 -8.97 0.63
C GLY A 7 -10.74 -8.00 -0.42
N TYR A 8 -11.00 -8.25 -1.69
CA TYR A 8 -10.57 -7.35 -2.77
C TYR A 8 -11.26 -5.98 -2.72
N VAL A 9 -12.55 -5.93 -2.33
CA VAL A 9 -13.25 -4.66 -2.11
C VAL A 9 -12.59 -3.85 -1.00
N PHE A 10 -12.23 -4.49 0.12
CA PHE A 10 -11.52 -3.80 1.20
C PHE A 10 -10.15 -3.27 0.74
N ILE A 11 -9.43 -4.01 -0.09
CA ILE A 11 -8.15 -3.57 -0.67
C ILE A 11 -8.35 -2.38 -1.60
N ALA A 12 -9.39 -2.39 -2.43
CA ALA A 12 -9.70 -1.26 -3.31
C ALA A 12 -10.06 0.01 -2.51
N ILE A 13 -10.87 -0.13 -1.44
CA ILE A 13 -11.17 0.98 -0.52
C ILE A 13 -9.89 1.51 0.12
N ALA A 14 -8.99 0.63 0.57
CA ALA A 14 -7.70 1.04 1.13
C ALA A 14 -6.87 1.83 0.11
N GLY A 15 -6.82 1.41 -1.15
CA GLY A 15 -6.16 2.13 -2.24
C GLY A 15 -6.73 3.54 -2.42
N LEU A 16 -8.07 3.69 -2.46
CA LEU A 16 -8.71 5.00 -2.56
C LEU A 16 -8.42 5.90 -1.35
N LEU A 17 -8.33 5.35 -0.15
CA LEU A 17 -7.93 6.10 1.04
C LEU A 17 -6.46 6.52 0.97
N TRP A 18 -5.56 5.67 0.47
CA TRP A 18 -4.16 6.03 0.25
C TRP A 18 -3.98 7.12 -0.80
N ALA A 19 -4.86 7.20 -1.81
CA ALA A 19 -4.84 8.28 -2.79
C ALA A 19 -4.91 9.68 -2.15
N THR A 20 -5.51 9.82 -0.97
CA THR A 20 -5.56 11.09 -0.24
C THR A 20 -4.22 11.51 0.38
N LEU A 21 -3.23 10.59 0.43
CA LEU A 21 -1.91 10.86 1.00
C LEU A 21 -1.22 12.05 0.33
N GLY A 22 -1.30 12.10 -1.01
CA GLY A 22 -0.73 13.22 -1.79
C GLY A 22 -1.36 14.57 -1.46
N LEU A 23 -2.68 14.59 -1.21
CA LEU A 23 -3.41 15.81 -0.83
C LEU A 23 -2.90 16.36 0.52
N PHE A 24 -2.93 15.52 1.56
CA PHE A 24 -2.47 15.92 2.90
C PHE A 24 -0.96 16.22 2.91
N GLY A 25 -0.16 15.41 2.23
CA GLY A 25 1.27 15.61 2.11
C GLY A 25 1.63 16.94 1.46
N LYS A 26 1.01 17.27 0.32
CA LYS A 26 1.24 18.54 -0.38
C LYS A 26 0.85 19.76 0.46
N PHE A 27 -0.28 19.66 1.20
CA PHE A 27 -0.70 20.73 2.11
C PHE A 27 0.33 20.93 3.23
N LEU A 28 0.77 19.88 3.90
CA LEU A 28 1.72 19.95 5.01
C LEU A 28 3.09 20.44 4.54
N MET A 29 3.61 19.92 3.44
CA MET A 29 4.88 20.40 2.85
C MET A 29 4.78 21.85 2.36
N GLY A 30 3.64 22.27 1.81
CA GLY A 30 3.38 23.65 1.45
C GLY A 30 3.37 24.63 2.63
N ASN A 31 3.11 24.12 3.85
CA ASN A 31 3.23 24.86 5.10
C ASN A 31 4.61 24.75 5.77
N GLY A 32 5.60 24.15 5.10
CA GLY A 32 7.00 24.12 5.54
C GLY A 32 7.46 22.85 6.22
N LEU A 33 6.63 21.80 6.35
CA LEU A 33 7.10 20.51 6.88
C LEU A 33 7.98 19.80 5.86
N ALA A 34 9.08 19.22 6.32
CA ALA A 34 9.89 18.31 5.52
C ALA A 34 9.13 16.99 5.23
N SER A 35 9.46 16.33 4.13
CA SER A 35 8.84 15.06 3.73
C SER A 35 8.96 13.96 4.80
N GLU A 36 10.11 13.90 5.48
CA GLU A 36 10.36 12.96 6.59
C GLU A 36 9.47 13.28 7.80
N GLN A 37 9.18 14.56 8.04
CA GLN A 37 8.26 15.00 9.10
C GLN A 37 6.82 14.59 8.77
N VAL A 38 6.40 14.72 7.50
CA VAL A 38 5.09 14.25 7.04
C VAL A 38 4.96 12.73 7.20
N ALA A 39 5.99 11.98 6.83
CA ALA A 39 6.01 10.53 7.00
C ALA A 39 5.97 10.10 8.47
N PHE A 40 6.76 10.75 9.35
CA PHE A 40 6.71 10.55 10.80
C PHE A 40 5.31 10.85 11.35
N THR A 41 4.75 12.00 11.00
CA THR A 41 3.43 12.45 11.43
C THR A 41 2.36 11.43 11.09
N ARG A 42 2.39 10.85 9.88
CA ARG A 42 1.48 9.79 9.47
C ARG A 42 1.55 8.57 10.39
N LEU A 43 2.74 8.09 10.71
CA LEU A 43 2.93 6.91 11.57
C LEU A 43 2.58 7.24 13.02
N PHE A 44 2.99 8.38 13.51
CA PHE A 44 2.76 8.81 14.90
C PHE A 44 1.27 9.01 15.20
N PHE A 45 0.56 9.80 14.38
CA PHE A 45 -0.89 9.99 14.56
C PHE A 45 -1.67 8.72 14.24
N GLY A 46 -1.23 7.91 13.27
CA GLY A 46 -1.80 6.59 13.02
C GLY A 46 -1.69 5.68 14.25
N PHE A 47 -0.53 5.66 14.92
CA PHE A 47 -0.32 4.96 16.20
C PHE A 47 -1.25 5.48 17.29
N ILE A 48 -1.35 6.81 17.49
CA ILE A 48 -2.20 7.41 18.52
C ILE A 48 -3.66 7.04 18.27
N VAL A 49 -4.17 7.25 17.06
CA VAL A 49 -5.58 7.01 16.72
C VAL A 49 -5.94 5.54 16.90
N LEU A 50 -5.14 4.62 16.34
CA LEU A 50 -5.39 3.19 16.50
C LEU A 50 -5.18 2.71 17.92
N GLY A 51 -4.18 3.25 18.62
CA GLY A 51 -3.89 2.93 20.01
C GLY A 51 -5.03 3.33 20.93
N ILE A 52 -5.54 4.56 20.82
CA ILE A 52 -6.69 5.04 21.60
C ILE A 52 -7.94 4.21 21.27
N TYR A 53 -8.25 4.02 19.98
CA TYR A 53 -9.41 3.22 19.56
C TYR A 53 -9.35 1.80 20.12
N SER A 54 -8.17 1.14 20.01
CA SER A 54 -7.97 -0.23 20.50
C SER A 54 -8.03 -0.32 22.02
N SER A 55 -7.49 0.67 22.72
CA SER A 55 -7.52 0.72 24.20
C SER A 55 -8.95 0.82 24.75
N ILE A 56 -9.82 1.58 24.05
CA ILE A 56 -11.21 1.79 24.49
C ILE A 56 -12.11 0.61 24.10
N ARG A 57 -11.99 0.12 22.85
CA ARG A 57 -12.95 -0.86 22.31
C ARG A 57 -12.54 -2.31 22.55
N THR A 58 -11.25 -2.60 22.51
CA THR A 58 -10.73 -3.96 22.56
C THR A 58 -9.35 -4.03 23.21
N PRO A 59 -9.21 -3.67 24.50
CA PRO A 59 -7.90 -3.59 25.16
C PRO A 59 -7.11 -4.90 25.15
N GLN A 60 -7.80 -6.02 25.02
CA GLN A 60 -7.17 -7.34 24.95
C GLN A 60 -6.29 -7.53 23.70
N ILE A 61 -6.59 -6.86 22.59
CA ILE A 61 -5.81 -6.95 21.35
C ILE A 61 -4.46 -6.23 21.46
N LEU A 62 -4.27 -5.37 22.46
CA LEU A 62 -2.97 -4.74 22.74
C LEU A 62 -1.98 -5.70 23.42
N LYS A 63 -2.45 -6.86 23.92
CA LYS A 63 -1.55 -7.89 24.40
C LYS A 63 -0.88 -8.58 23.20
N ILE A 64 0.43 -8.43 23.12
CA ILE A 64 1.22 -8.94 22.00
C ILE A 64 2.31 -9.89 22.51
N SER A 65 2.49 -11.01 21.83
CA SER A 65 3.58 -11.96 22.12
C SER A 65 4.90 -11.47 21.53
N LYS A 66 6.03 -12.05 21.96
CA LYS A 66 7.35 -11.76 21.36
C LYS A 66 7.36 -11.93 19.83
N LYS A 67 6.66 -12.94 19.31
CA LYS A 67 6.53 -13.18 17.87
C LYS A 67 5.78 -12.03 17.17
N GLY A 68 4.69 -11.55 17.76
CA GLY A 68 3.95 -10.40 17.26
C GLY A 68 4.78 -9.12 17.26
N ILE A 69 5.58 -8.89 18.31
CA ILE A 69 6.52 -7.76 18.36
C ILE A 69 7.51 -7.84 17.19
N ILE A 70 8.09 -9.02 16.93
CA ILE A 70 9.04 -9.20 15.81
C ILE A 70 8.37 -8.84 14.48
N TYR A 71 7.16 -9.35 14.21
CA TYR A 71 6.42 -8.95 13.00
C TYR A 71 6.20 -7.44 12.92
N SER A 72 5.79 -6.83 14.03
CA SER A 72 5.51 -5.38 14.06
C SER A 72 6.76 -4.54 13.88
N VAL A 73 7.90 -4.95 14.45
CA VAL A 73 9.20 -4.28 14.25
C VAL A 73 9.62 -4.37 12.79
N ILE A 74 9.55 -5.56 12.19
CA ILE A 74 9.93 -5.75 10.77
C ILE A 74 9.02 -4.90 9.86
N ILE A 75 7.70 -4.97 10.05
CA ILE A 75 6.75 -4.19 9.24
C ILE A 75 6.96 -2.68 9.49
N GLY A 76 7.11 -2.25 10.74
CA GLY A 76 7.29 -0.85 11.10
C GLY A 76 8.59 -0.25 10.56
N ILE A 77 9.71 -0.93 10.75
CA ILE A 77 11.01 -0.41 10.32
C ILE A 77 11.18 -0.59 8.81
N ILE A 78 11.03 -1.81 8.29
CA ILE A 78 11.36 -2.08 6.87
C ILE A 78 10.26 -1.57 5.95
N CYS A 79 8.99 -1.97 6.21
CA CYS A 79 7.91 -1.70 5.27
C CYS A 79 7.26 -0.33 5.45
N GLN A 80 7.52 0.37 6.55
CA GLN A 80 7.00 1.72 6.78
C GLN A 80 8.12 2.76 6.77
N ALA A 81 9.06 2.71 7.72
CA ALA A 81 10.07 3.75 7.86
C ALA A 81 11.09 3.74 6.72
N MET A 82 11.75 2.59 6.46
CA MET A 82 12.74 2.47 5.39
C MET A 82 12.12 2.71 4.01
N PHE A 83 10.89 2.23 3.78
CA PHE A 83 10.13 2.55 2.57
C PHE A 83 10.07 4.06 2.34
N ASN A 84 9.60 4.82 3.34
CA ASN A 84 9.47 6.27 3.22
C ASN A 84 10.83 6.94 3.01
N LEU A 85 11.87 6.56 3.77
CA LEU A 85 13.21 7.14 3.62
C LEU A 85 13.79 6.90 2.22
N CYS A 86 13.68 5.67 1.71
CA CYS A 86 14.14 5.36 0.36
C CYS A 86 13.35 6.10 -0.71
N TYR A 87 12.02 6.16 -0.56
CA TYR A 87 11.14 6.79 -1.53
C TYR A 87 11.36 8.29 -1.63
N PHE A 88 11.36 9.00 -0.49
CA PHE A 88 11.58 10.45 -0.49
C PHE A 88 12.99 10.81 -0.95
N LYS A 89 14.01 10.02 -0.56
CA LYS A 89 15.36 10.24 -1.06
C LYS A 89 15.47 9.98 -2.57
N ALA A 90 14.72 9.01 -3.10
CA ALA A 90 14.63 8.81 -4.54
C ALA A 90 13.98 10.03 -5.23
N ILE A 91 12.90 10.59 -4.64
CA ILE A 91 12.25 11.82 -5.16
C ILE A 91 13.26 12.96 -5.25
N ASP A 92 14.07 13.18 -4.22
CA ASP A 92 15.08 14.25 -4.18
C ASP A 92 16.13 14.10 -5.29
N ILE A 93 16.47 12.86 -5.67
CA ILE A 93 17.57 12.58 -6.60
C ILE A 93 17.10 12.45 -8.06
N VAL A 94 16.01 11.73 -8.31
CA VAL A 94 15.52 11.42 -9.68
C VAL A 94 14.16 12.06 -10.00
N GLY A 95 13.61 12.82 -9.08
CA GLY A 95 12.32 13.50 -9.24
C GLY A 95 11.11 12.61 -8.95
N VAL A 96 9.96 13.28 -8.73
CA VAL A 96 8.71 12.63 -8.28
C VAL A 96 8.20 11.60 -9.28
N SER A 97 8.21 11.94 -10.58
CA SER A 97 7.66 11.06 -11.62
C SER A 97 8.43 9.76 -11.74
N ILE A 98 9.77 9.81 -11.74
CA ILE A 98 10.60 8.61 -11.85
C ILE A 98 10.51 7.78 -10.57
N ALA A 99 10.56 8.40 -9.40
CA ALA A 99 10.40 7.70 -8.12
C ALA A 99 9.03 6.99 -8.04
N ALA A 100 7.94 7.64 -8.47
CA ALA A 100 6.62 7.02 -8.52
C ALA A 100 6.55 5.84 -9.50
N VAL A 101 7.09 5.97 -10.71
CA VAL A 101 7.17 4.86 -11.68
C VAL A 101 7.91 3.67 -11.07
N LEU A 102 9.04 3.90 -10.38
CA LEU A 102 9.80 2.85 -9.71
C LEU A 102 8.98 2.21 -8.58
N LEU A 103 8.27 3.00 -7.77
CA LEU A 103 7.39 2.48 -6.73
C LEU A 103 6.30 1.56 -7.31
N TYR A 104 5.71 1.91 -8.45
CA TYR A 104 4.68 1.10 -9.12
C TYR A 104 5.23 -0.17 -9.80
N THR A 105 6.52 -0.48 -9.65
CA THR A 105 7.04 -1.84 -9.87
C THR A 105 6.68 -2.78 -8.70
N SER A 106 6.22 -2.28 -7.57
CA SER A 106 5.91 -3.08 -6.36
C SER A 106 4.92 -4.23 -6.61
N PRO A 107 3.86 -4.14 -7.46
CA PRO A 107 3.03 -5.29 -7.77
C PRO A 107 3.80 -6.46 -8.42
N LEU A 108 4.86 -6.17 -9.19
CA LEU A 108 5.72 -7.19 -9.78
C LEU A 108 6.52 -7.91 -8.69
N PHE A 109 7.14 -7.17 -7.76
CA PHE A 109 7.83 -7.75 -6.62
C PHE A 109 6.88 -8.54 -5.72
N LEU A 110 5.66 -8.03 -5.48
CA LEU A 110 4.66 -8.73 -4.71
C LEU A 110 4.24 -10.06 -5.37
N ALA A 111 4.11 -10.10 -6.69
CA ALA A 111 3.84 -11.33 -7.41
C ALA A 111 4.99 -12.34 -7.27
N ILE A 112 6.26 -11.89 -7.31
CA ILE A 112 7.42 -12.74 -7.07
C ILE A 112 7.38 -13.29 -5.63
N PHE A 113 7.17 -12.42 -4.63
CA PHE A 113 7.11 -12.84 -3.23
C PHE A 113 5.94 -13.78 -2.96
N SER A 114 4.77 -13.55 -3.57
CA SER A 114 3.63 -14.44 -3.44
C SER A 114 3.89 -15.82 -4.00
N LYS A 115 4.61 -15.91 -5.13
CA LYS A 115 5.04 -17.20 -5.72
C LYS A 115 6.03 -17.92 -4.82
N VAL A 116 7.06 -17.21 -4.31
CA VAL A 116 8.13 -17.82 -3.50
C VAL A 116 7.61 -18.22 -2.12
N CYS A 117 6.92 -17.32 -1.41
CA CYS A 117 6.52 -17.53 -0.01
C CYS A 117 5.23 -18.31 0.14
N TYR A 118 4.30 -18.18 -0.81
CA TYR A 118 2.95 -18.75 -0.72
C TYR A 118 2.62 -19.74 -1.84
N LYS A 119 3.55 -20.00 -2.74
CA LYS A 119 3.39 -20.90 -3.90
C LYS A 119 2.19 -20.51 -4.77
N GLU A 120 1.84 -19.23 -4.83
CA GLU A 120 0.79 -18.72 -5.71
C GLU A 120 1.19 -18.91 -7.18
N ASN A 121 0.29 -19.44 -7.99
CA ASN A 121 0.53 -19.60 -9.41
C ASN A 121 0.40 -18.27 -10.14
N ILE A 122 1.47 -17.87 -10.84
CA ILE A 122 1.44 -16.71 -11.73
C ILE A 122 1.09 -17.23 -13.13
N THR A 123 -0.20 -17.16 -13.46
CA THR A 123 -0.69 -17.54 -14.80
C THR A 123 -0.29 -16.49 -15.83
N ARG A 124 -0.34 -16.86 -17.13
CA ARG A 124 -0.08 -15.91 -18.22
C ARG A 124 -0.97 -14.68 -18.15
N SER A 125 -2.21 -14.87 -17.75
CA SER A 125 -3.19 -13.79 -17.64
C SER A 125 -2.88 -12.86 -16.45
N LYS A 126 -2.42 -13.39 -15.30
CA LYS A 126 -1.92 -12.55 -14.19
C LYS A 126 -0.70 -11.74 -14.60
N LEU A 127 0.24 -12.37 -15.34
CA LEU A 127 1.40 -11.66 -15.88
C LEU A 127 0.97 -10.54 -16.83
N PHE A 128 0.00 -10.79 -17.71
CA PHE A 128 -0.56 -9.78 -18.61
C PHE A 128 -1.18 -8.61 -17.81
N SER A 129 -1.97 -8.90 -16.76
CA SER A 129 -2.54 -7.85 -15.89
C SER A 129 -1.45 -7.04 -15.19
N LEU A 130 -0.38 -7.68 -14.70
CA LEU A 130 0.76 -6.98 -14.08
C LEU A 130 1.46 -6.04 -15.06
N ILE A 131 1.71 -6.49 -16.30
CA ILE A 131 2.33 -5.66 -17.34
C ILE A 131 1.41 -4.48 -17.68
N LEU A 132 0.11 -4.74 -17.83
CA LEU A 132 -0.88 -3.71 -18.14
C LEU A 132 -0.97 -2.67 -17.00
N CYS A 133 -0.92 -3.12 -15.75
CA CYS A 133 -0.90 -2.26 -14.57
C CYS A 133 0.35 -1.37 -14.57
N PHE A 134 1.52 -1.93 -14.86
CA PHE A 134 2.77 -1.21 -14.87
C PHE A 134 2.83 -0.16 -16.00
N ILE A 135 2.44 -0.54 -17.22
CA ILE A 135 2.36 0.41 -18.35
C ILE A 135 1.35 1.53 -18.03
N GLY A 136 0.20 1.16 -17.46
CA GLY A 136 -0.81 2.12 -17.04
C GLY A 136 -0.28 3.09 -15.99
N ALA A 137 0.49 2.61 -14.99
CA ALA A 137 1.11 3.43 -13.97
C ALA A 137 2.12 4.43 -14.56
N ILE A 138 2.98 3.98 -15.49
CA ILE A 138 3.91 4.87 -16.20
C ILE A 138 3.14 6.00 -16.87
N MET A 139 2.12 5.66 -17.65
CA MET A 139 1.34 6.66 -18.40
C MET A 139 0.53 7.58 -17.48
N ALA A 140 -0.05 7.06 -16.39
CA ALA A 140 -0.82 7.84 -15.42
C ALA A 140 0.06 8.87 -14.67
N VAL A 141 1.30 8.51 -14.35
CA VAL A 141 2.25 9.41 -13.67
C VAL A 141 2.85 10.43 -14.63
N THR A 142 3.32 9.98 -15.80
CA THR A 142 4.14 10.79 -16.71
C THR A 142 3.34 11.51 -17.80
N GLY A 143 2.08 11.11 -17.99
CA GLY A 143 1.27 11.53 -19.13
C GLY A 143 1.83 11.05 -20.48
N GLY A 144 2.68 10.02 -20.47
CA GLY A 144 3.38 9.49 -21.64
C GLY A 144 4.70 10.20 -21.96
N ARG A 145 5.14 11.14 -21.13
CA ARG A 145 6.42 11.86 -21.32
C ARG A 145 7.41 11.36 -20.26
N LEU A 146 8.42 10.62 -20.69
CA LEU A 146 9.53 10.20 -19.85
C LEU A 146 10.75 11.05 -20.16
N ASP A 147 11.23 11.78 -19.16
CA ASP A 147 12.52 12.45 -19.25
C ASP A 147 13.57 11.56 -18.55
N PHE A 148 14.52 11.08 -19.34
CA PHE A 148 15.61 10.24 -18.86
C PHE A 148 16.92 11.01 -18.70
N GLN A 149 16.90 12.34 -18.85
CA GLN A 149 18.10 13.15 -18.69
C GLN A 149 18.50 13.20 -17.20
N GLY A 150 19.78 13.00 -16.94
CA GLY A 150 20.34 13.10 -15.60
C GLY A 150 19.98 11.94 -14.64
N LEU A 151 19.65 10.75 -15.15
CA LEU A 151 19.37 9.59 -14.31
C LEU A 151 20.54 9.24 -13.40
N ASN A 152 20.31 9.28 -12.11
CA ASN A 152 21.28 8.91 -11.10
C ASN A 152 21.02 7.46 -10.63
N ALA A 153 22.01 6.58 -10.79
CA ALA A 153 21.91 5.16 -10.46
C ALA A 153 21.55 4.93 -8.97
N PHE A 154 22.05 5.75 -8.06
CA PHE A 154 21.73 5.65 -6.64
C PHE A 154 20.26 6.00 -6.36
N GLY A 155 19.72 7.03 -7.00
CA GLY A 155 18.31 7.39 -6.89
C GLY A 155 17.39 6.31 -7.48
N LEU A 156 17.77 5.69 -8.60
CA LEU A 156 17.05 4.54 -9.16
C LEU A 156 17.06 3.34 -8.21
N LEU A 157 18.22 3.02 -7.60
CA LEU A 157 18.34 1.96 -6.62
C LEU A 157 17.41 2.20 -5.42
N LEU A 158 17.38 3.41 -4.88
CA LEU A 158 16.50 3.77 -3.76
C LEU A 158 15.03 3.64 -4.14
N GLY A 159 14.63 4.04 -5.35
CA GLY A 159 13.27 3.85 -5.85
C GLY A 159 12.87 2.37 -5.93
N ILE A 160 13.76 1.50 -6.42
CA ILE A 160 13.52 0.05 -6.45
C ILE A 160 13.47 -0.53 -5.04
N LEU A 161 14.36 -0.12 -4.13
CA LEU A 161 14.33 -0.56 -2.73
C LEU A 161 13.02 -0.15 -2.03
N SER A 162 12.49 1.03 -2.33
CA SER A 162 11.18 1.44 -1.83
C SER A 162 10.06 0.54 -2.32
N ALA A 163 10.08 0.16 -3.61
CA ALA A 163 9.09 -0.77 -4.18
C ALA A 163 9.15 -2.16 -3.55
N ILE A 164 10.37 -2.67 -3.29
CA ILE A 164 10.59 -3.94 -2.59
C ILE A 164 10.05 -3.87 -1.16
N ALA A 165 10.38 -2.81 -0.41
CA ALA A 165 9.91 -2.60 0.95
C ALA A 165 8.38 -2.51 1.02
N TYR A 166 7.76 -1.83 0.05
CA TYR A 166 6.30 -1.74 -0.10
C TYR A 166 5.68 -3.12 -0.37
N ALA A 167 6.26 -3.93 -1.25
CA ALA A 167 5.78 -5.28 -1.58
C ALA A 167 5.97 -6.28 -0.43
N LEU A 168 6.96 -6.10 0.44
CA LEU A 168 7.17 -6.95 1.60
C LEU A 168 6.08 -6.79 2.66
N MET A 169 5.44 -5.63 2.76
CA MET A 169 4.42 -5.36 3.76
C MET A 169 3.25 -6.37 3.70
N PRO A 170 2.51 -6.55 2.59
CA PRO A 170 1.44 -7.55 2.51
C PRO A 170 1.96 -8.97 2.64
N THR A 171 3.17 -9.24 2.15
CA THR A 171 3.81 -10.55 2.25
C THR A 171 4.03 -10.96 3.71
N ILE A 172 4.60 -10.09 4.52
CA ILE A 172 4.84 -10.35 5.95
C ILE A 172 3.52 -10.32 6.72
N SER A 173 2.65 -9.34 6.43
CA SER A 173 1.34 -9.19 7.08
C SER A 173 0.47 -10.43 6.92
N LYS A 174 0.46 -11.09 5.76
CA LYS A 174 -0.34 -12.30 5.52
C LYS A 174 -0.04 -13.43 6.53
N ASN A 175 1.21 -13.56 6.97
CA ASN A 175 1.58 -14.52 8.00
C ASN A 175 1.25 -14.02 9.41
N ALA A 176 1.53 -12.75 9.70
CA ALA A 176 1.23 -12.16 11.00
C ALA A 176 -0.28 -12.21 11.32
N LEU A 177 -1.13 -11.95 10.31
CA LEU A 177 -2.59 -11.93 10.44
C LEU A 177 -3.25 -13.31 10.61
N LYS A 178 -2.48 -14.40 10.55
CA LYS A 178 -2.97 -15.73 10.93
C LYS A 178 -3.07 -15.92 12.45
N GLU A 179 -2.24 -15.20 13.20
CA GLU A 179 -2.08 -15.37 14.65
C GLU A 179 -2.50 -14.12 15.43
N PHE A 180 -2.43 -12.96 14.80
CA PHE A 180 -2.67 -11.68 15.46
C PHE A 180 -3.75 -10.88 14.73
N SER A 181 -4.46 -10.02 15.47
CA SER A 181 -5.40 -9.09 14.86
C SER A 181 -4.66 -8.04 14.02
N SER A 182 -5.32 -7.54 12.97
CA SER A 182 -4.77 -6.46 12.14
C SER A 182 -4.47 -5.21 12.96
N SER A 183 -5.35 -4.84 13.88
CA SER A 183 -5.15 -3.67 14.73
C SER A 183 -3.93 -3.82 15.65
N THR A 184 -3.70 -5.00 16.23
CA THR A 184 -2.50 -5.27 17.06
C THR A 184 -1.22 -5.02 16.26
N ILE A 185 -1.09 -5.68 15.10
CA ILE A 185 0.11 -5.55 14.27
C ILE A 185 0.31 -4.11 13.81
N LEU A 186 -0.76 -3.41 13.41
CA LEU A 186 -0.66 -2.04 12.92
C LEU A 186 -0.27 -1.03 14.00
N VAL A 187 -0.88 -1.11 15.20
CA VAL A 187 -0.53 -0.22 16.33
C VAL A 187 0.97 -0.29 16.61
N TYR A 188 1.48 -1.51 16.78
CA TYR A 188 2.90 -1.68 17.09
C TYR A 188 3.83 -1.40 15.90
N SER A 189 3.39 -1.68 14.66
CA SER A 189 4.16 -1.33 13.47
C SER A 189 4.30 0.18 13.30
N PHE A 190 3.23 0.93 13.52
CA PHE A 190 3.28 2.39 13.47
C PHE A 190 4.14 2.96 14.59
N LEU A 191 4.06 2.41 15.81
CA LEU A 191 4.92 2.79 16.93
C LEU A 191 6.41 2.60 16.58
N PHE A 192 6.81 1.39 16.17
CA PHE A 192 8.20 1.10 15.86
C PHE A 192 8.71 1.87 14.63
N GLY A 193 7.85 2.06 13.62
CA GLY A 193 8.16 2.89 12.46
C GLY A 193 8.37 4.36 12.84
N ALA A 194 7.49 4.93 13.68
CA ALA A 194 7.63 6.29 14.17
C ALA A 194 8.92 6.47 15.01
N ILE A 195 9.19 5.54 15.93
CA ILE A 195 10.43 5.57 16.76
C ILE A 195 11.67 5.55 15.86
N PHE A 196 11.70 4.66 14.86
CA PHE A 196 12.82 4.55 13.94
C PHE A 196 13.05 5.82 13.12
N MET A 197 11.99 6.58 12.82
CA MET A 197 12.07 7.82 12.04
C MET A 197 12.49 9.05 12.87
N ILE A 198 12.53 8.99 14.21
CA ILE A 198 12.86 10.14 15.05
C ILE A 198 14.17 10.84 14.62
N PRO A 199 15.28 10.14 14.34
CA PRO A 199 16.53 10.81 13.98
C PRO A 199 16.46 11.59 12.67
N SER A 200 15.73 11.09 11.67
CA SER A 200 15.61 11.71 10.34
C SER A 200 14.55 12.81 10.30
N SER A 201 13.43 12.63 11.02
CA SER A 201 12.28 13.54 10.99
C SER A 201 12.39 14.71 11.97
N LYS A 202 13.27 14.63 13.00
CA LYS A 202 13.43 15.65 14.03
C LYS A 202 12.08 16.17 14.56
N PRO A 203 11.24 15.32 15.18
CA PRO A 203 9.84 15.63 15.48
C PRO A 203 9.65 16.83 16.40
N TRP A 204 10.68 17.25 17.14
CA TRP A 204 10.63 18.48 17.95
C TRP A 204 10.44 19.75 17.10
N GLU A 205 10.88 19.77 15.84
CA GLU A 205 10.67 20.89 14.93
C GLU A 205 9.18 21.00 14.51
N ILE A 206 8.43 19.91 14.56
CA ILE A 206 6.98 19.89 14.27
C ILE A 206 6.20 20.73 15.30
N LEU A 207 6.71 20.89 16.52
CA LEU A 207 6.09 21.71 17.55
C LEU A 207 5.99 23.19 17.15
N ASN A 208 6.82 23.66 16.21
CA ASN A 208 6.73 25.02 15.69
C ASN A 208 5.39 25.29 14.97
N TYR A 209 4.70 24.25 14.55
CA TYR A 209 3.40 24.32 13.88
C TYR A 209 2.20 24.15 14.83
N ALA A 210 2.44 24.01 16.15
CA ALA A 210 1.38 23.73 17.14
C ALA A 210 0.32 24.83 17.23
N ASN A 211 0.62 26.04 16.82
CA ASN A 211 -0.32 27.17 16.82
C ASN A 211 -1.15 27.28 15.52
N ASN A 212 -0.87 26.44 14.50
CA ASN A 212 -1.62 26.43 13.25
C ASN A 212 -2.64 25.29 13.26
N LEU A 213 -3.92 25.64 13.52
CA LEU A 213 -5.00 24.67 13.64
C LEU A 213 -5.23 23.88 12.34
N ASP A 214 -5.06 24.50 11.18
CA ASP A 214 -5.24 23.83 9.88
C ASP A 214 -4.16 22.77 9.66
N VAL A 215 -2.92 23.07 10.05
CA VAL A 215 -1.80 22.12 9.99
C VAL A 215 -2.04 20.97 10.95
N LEU A 216 -2.45 21.25 12.20
CA LEU A 216 -2.74 20.21 13.19
C LEU A 216 -3.91 19.30 12.73
N PHE A 217 -4.97 19.89 12.20
CA PHE A 217 -6.10 19.14 11.64
C PHE A 217 -5.65 18.25 10.48
N CYS A 218 -4.84 18.78 9.57
CA CYS A 218 -4.30 18.05 8.44
C CYS A 218 -3.39 16.89 8.90
N MET A 219 -2.53 17.10 9.91
CA MET A 219 -1.72 16.06 10.53
C MET A 219 -2.57 14.92 11.10
N LEU A 220 -3.65 15.28 11.82
CA LEU A 220 -4.58 14.31 12.39
C LEU A 220 -5.30 13.52 11.29
N MET A 221 -5.81 14.19 10.25
CA MET A 221 -6.46 13.54 9.12
C MET A 221 -5.51 12.63 8.34
N LEU A 222 -4.24 13.00 8.19
CA LEU A 222 -3.19 12.16 7.62
C LEU A 222 -3.00 10.86 8.43
N GLY A 223 -3.08 10.94 9.76
CA GLY A 223 -3.05 9.76 10.64
C GLY A 223 -4.33 8.92 10.59
N ILE A 224 -5.50 9.53 10.45
CA ILE A 224 -6.79 8.83 10.41
C ILE A 224 -7.02 8.17 9.05
N VAL A 225 -7.01 8.94 7.96
CA VAL A 225 -7.52 8.50 6.66
C VAL A 225 -6.52 7.60 5.93
N PRO A 226 -5.36 8.08 5.44
CA PRO A 226 -4.42 7.23 4.70
C PRO A 226 -3.51 6.37 5.60
N ALA A 227 -3.56 6.53 6.93
CA ALA A 227 -2.87 5.63 7.84
C ALA A 227 -3.87 4.67 8.51
N ALA A 228 -4.55 5.05 9.58
CA ALA A 228 -5.33 4.13 10.39
C ALA A 228 -6.40 3.38 9.57
N LEU A 229 -7.30 4.09 8.90
CA LEU A 229 -8.41 3.48 8.15
C LEU A 229 -7.92 2.67 6.95
N ALA A 230 -7.04 3.25 6.12
CA ALA A 230 -6.54 2.56 4.93
C ALA A 230 -5.86 1.24 5.28
N TYR A 231 -4.99 1.22 6.28
CA TYR A 231 -4.29 0.00 6.69
C TYR A 231 -5.20 -1.02 7.37
N ILE A 232 -6.25 -0.59 8.14
CA ILE A 232 -7.26 -1.51 8.66
C ILE A 232 -7.99 -2.20 7.51
N PHE A 233 -8.46 -1.45 6.52
CA PHE A 233 -9.14 -2.02 5.36
C PHE A 233 -8.22 -2.97 4.59
N TYR A 234 -6.98 -2.57 4.35
CA TYR A 234 -6.00 -3.39 3.65
C TYR A 234 -5.70 -4.69 4.38
N ALA A 235 -5.37 -4.62 5.68
CA ALA A 235 -5.07 -5.80 6.49
C ALA A 235 -6.28 -6.73 6.64
N THR A 236 -7.49 -6.16 6.78
CA THR A 236 -8.74 -6.94 6.76
C THR A 236 -8.95 -7.61 5.40
N GLY A 237 -8.64 -6.93 4.30
CA GLY A 237 -8.67 -7.53 2.98
C GLY A 237 -7.72 -8.72 2.84
N ILE A 238 -6.47 -8.56 3.26
CA ILE A 238 -5.44 -9.62 3.25
C ILE A 238 -5.86 -10.83 4.11
N SER A 239 -6.45 -10.60 5.29
CA SER A 239 -6.88 -11.67 6.20
C SER A 239 -8.00 -12.54 5.62
N LYS A 240 -8.73 -12.07 4.59
CA LYS A 240 -9.78 -12.84 3.90
C LYS A 240 -9.26 -13.85 2.87
N GLY A 241 -7.97 -14.12 2.86
CA GLY A 241 -7.36 -15.15 2.03
C GLY A 241 -7.29 -14.79 0.54
N VAL A 242 -7.16 -13.51 0.22
CA VAL A 242 -6.92 -13.01 -1.14
C VAL A 242 -5.56 -13.47 -1.66
N GLU A 243 -5.42 -13.50 -2.98
CA GLU A 243 -4.13 -13.72 -3.62
C GLU A 243 -3.34 -12.41 -3.62
N LEU A 244 -2.10 -12.46 -3.11
CA LEU A 244 -1.29 -11.24 -2.96
C LEU A 244 -0.94 -10.60 -4.29
N SER A 245 -0.70 -11.41 -5.33
CA SER A 245 -0.44 -10.93 -6.69
C SER A 245 -1.59 -10.09 -7.24
N VAL A 246 -2.84 -10.53 -7.01
CA VAL A 246 -4.04 -9.78 -7.40
C VAL A 246 -4.27 -8.59 -6.47
N ALA A 247 -4.02 -8.75 -5.17
CA ALA A 247 -4.15 -7.69 -4.18
C ALA A 247 -3.26 -6.48 -4.52
N GLY A 248 -2.03 -6.70 -5.01
CA GLY A 248 -1.13 -5.63 -5.45
C GLY A 248 -1.69 -4.84 -6.63
N ILE A 249 -2.28 -5.53 -7.62
CA ILE A 249 -2.92 -4.87 -8.76
C ILE A 249 -4.15 -4.07 -8.33
N VAL A 250 -4.98 -4.62 -7.45
CA VAL A 250 -6.19 -3.95 -6.96
C VAL A 250 -5.82 -2.73 -6.10
N ALA A 251 -4.80 -2.84 -5.26
CA ALA A 251 -4.32 -1.72 -4.46
C ALA A 251 -3.82 -0.55 -5.30
N SER A 252 -3.33 -0.80 -6.53
CA SER A 252 -2.85 0.24 -7.45
C SER A 252 -3.95 1.23 -7.91
N VAL A 253 -5.23 0.97 -7.56
CA VAL A 253 -6.31 1.96 -7.71
C VAL A 253 -6.02 3.26 -6.92
N GLU A 254 -5.11 3.21 -5.96
CA GLU A 254 -4.52 4.38 -5.30
C GLU A 254 -4.05 5.44 -6.31
N LEU A 255 -3.34 5.02 -7.35
CA LEU A 255 -2.85 5.96 -8.36
C LEU A 255 -3.99 6.58 -9.17
N VAL A 256 -5.03 5.81 -9.46
CA VAL A 256 -6.24 6.33 -10.12
C VAL A 256 -6.86 7.46 -9.28
N GLY A 257 -7.06 7.21 -7.97
CA GLY A 257 -7.56 8.20 -7.04
C GLY A 257 -6.61 9.40 -6.91
N SER A 258 -5.29 9.19 -6.88
CA SER A 258 -4.29 10.26 -6.79
C SER A 258 -4.29 11.17 -8.03
N VAL A 259 -4.43 10.61 -9.24
CA VAL A 259 -4.55 11.40 -10.48
C VAL A 259 -5.84 12.23 -10.47
N ILE A 260 -6.95 11.67 -10.02
CA ILE A 260 -8.22 12.40 -9.92
C ILE A 260 -8.07 13.56 -8.94
N ILE A 261 -7.54 13.32 -7.73
CA ILE A 261 -7.29 14.36 -6.71
C ILE A 261 -6.32 15.42 -7.25
N GLY A 262 -5.23 14.98 -7.90
CA GLY A 262 -4.24 15.86 -8.50
C GLY A 262 -4.87 16.85 -9.49
N CYS A 263 -5.68 16.34 -10.42
CA CYS A 263 -6.32 17.17 -11.45
C CYS A 263 -7.47 18.04 -10.91
N THR A 264 -8.27 17.52 -9.97
CA THR A 264 -9.51 18.22 -9.52
C THR A 264 -9.28 19.17 -8.34
N ILE A 265 -8.39 18.80 -7.41
CA ILE A 265 -8.18 19.54 -6.16
C ILE A 265 -6.84 20.28 -6.17
N LEU A 266 -5.76 19.64 -6.65
CA LEU A 266 -4.42 20.21 -6.61
C LEU A 266 -4.05 21.02 -7.85
N GLY A 267 -4.96 21.16 -8.83
CA GLY A 267 -4.76 21.97 -10.03
C GLY A 267 -3.69 21.42 -10.99
N GLU A 268 -3.40 20.13 -10.94
CA GLU A 268 -2.44 19.51 -11.85
C GLU A 268 -2.98 19.47 -13.29
N SER A 269 -2.08 19.59 -14.25
CA SER A 269 -2.44 19.52 -15.66
C SER A 269 -3.00 18.14 -16.01
N PHE A 270 -4.19 18.12 -16.60
CA PHE A 270 -4.77 16.92 -17.19
C PHE A 270 -4.14 16.67 -18.57
N SER A 271 -3.87 15.42 -18.89
CA SER A 271 -3.43 15.02 -20.22
C SER A 271 -4.13 13.72 -20.66
N LEU A 272 -4.31 13.55 -21.97
CA LEU A 272 -4.85 12.31 -22.53
C LEU A 272 -3.99 11.09 -22.16
N GLY A 273 -2.68 11.27 -22.03
CA GLY A 273 -1.77 10.22 -21.57
C GLY A 273 -2.07 9.75 -20.15
N LYS A 274 -2.32 10.71 -19.22
CA LYS A 274 -2.75 10.37 -17.83
C LYS A 274 -4.07 9.60 -17.84
N LEU A 275 -5.07 10.05 -18.61
CA LEU A 275 -6.35 9.38 -18.74
C LEU A 275 -6.20 7.94 -19.25
N PHE A 276 -5.43 7.76 -20.33
CA PHE A 276 -5.19 6.44 -20.91
C PHE A 276 -4.50 5.52 -19.90
N GLY A 277 -3.51 6.02 -19.15
CA GLY A 277 -2.84 5.28 -18.07
C GLY A 277 -3.81 4.81 -16.99
N VAL A 278 -4.69 5.70 -16.53
CA VAL A 278 -5.76 5.38 -15.55
C VAL A 278 -6.69 4.28 -16.10
N MET A 279 -7.12 4.37 -17.35
CA MET A 279 -7.96 3.34 -17.98
C MET A 279 -7.25 1.99 -18.05
N LEU A 280 -5.98 1.94 -18.43
CA LEU A 280 -5.19 0.70 -18.43
C LEU A 280 -5.10 0.06 -17.04
N MET A 281 -4.92 0.86 -16.00
CA MET A 281 -4.88 0.37 -14.61
C MET A 281 -6.22 -0.21 -14.17
N LEU A 282 -7.33 0.45 -14.48
CA LEU A 282 -8.67 -0.07 -14.17
C LEU A 282 -8.95 -1.37 -14.92
N ILE A 283 -8.60 -1.45 -16.21
CA ILE A 283 -8.74 -2.68 -17.00
C ILE A 283 -7.88 -3.79 -16.39
N SER A 284 -6.63 -3.49 -15.98
CA SER A 284 -5.75 -4.47 -15.36
C SER A 284 -6.34 -5.05 -14.08
N ALA A 285 -6.93 -4.20 -13.23
CA ALA A 285 -7.58 -4.63 -12.00
C ALA A 285 -8.81 -5.52 -12.26
N VAL A 286 -9.65 -5.16 -13.25
CA VAL A 286 -10.82 -5.96 -13.64
C VAL A 286 -10.38 -7.32 -14.20
N VAL A 287 -9.37 -7.36 -15.07
CA VAL A 287 -8.82 -8.61 -15.62
C VAL A 287 -8.26 -9.48 -14.50
N ALA A 288 -7.48 -8.91 -13.58
CA ALA A 288 -6.91 -9.66 -12.46
C ALA A 288 -7.99 -10.25 -11.53
N LEU A 289 -9.06 -9.51 -11.26
CA LEU A 289 -10.19 -9.96 -10.44
C LEU A 289 -10.96 -11.10 -11.12
N ASN A 290 -11.30 -10.99 -12.40
CA ASN A 290 -12.03 -12.03 -13.14
C ASN A 290 -11.24 -13.34 -13.15
N LEU A 291 -9.94 -13.28 -13.35
CA LEU A 291 -9.07 -14.46 -13.33
C LEU A 291 -9.02 -15.15 -11.97
N SER A 292 -9.01 -14.38 -10.90
CA SER A 292 -9.10 -14.95 -9.54
C SER A 292 -10.42 -15.69 -9.31
N TYR A 293 -11.52 -15.21 -9.88
CA TYR A 293 -12.83 -15.89 -9.82
C TYR A 293 -12.85 -17.19 -10.62
N ASP A 294 -12.30 -17.20 -11.81
CA ASP A 294 -12.29 -18.39 -12.67
C ASP A 294 -11.44 -19.52 -12.07
N GLU A 295 -10.28 -19.21 -11.49
CA GLU A 295 -9.46 -20.19 -10.78
C GLU A 295 -10.20 -20.81 -9.58
N ILE A 296 -10.94 -20.02 -8.82
CA ILE A 296 -11.76 -20.48 -7.70
C ILE A 296 -12.88 -21.41 -8.19
N ARG A 297 -13.54 -21.03 -9.29
CA ARG A 297 -14.63 -21.83 -9.88
C ARG A 297 -14.14 -23.18 -10.41
N ILE A 298 -12.99 -23.21 -11.07
CA ILE A 298 -12.35 -24.42 -11.58
C ILE A 298 -11.95 -25.34 -10.42
N PHE A 299 -11.33 -24.79 -9.37
CA PHE A 299 -10.94 -25.56 -8.18
C PHE A 299 -12.14 -26.18 -7.47
N TYR A 300 -13.25 -25.42 -7.32
CA TYR A 300 -14.48 -25.91 -6.69
C TYR A 300 -15.13 -27.02 -7.53
N LYS A 301 -15.14 -26.88 -8.85
CA LYS A 301 -15.67 -27.88 -9.78
C LYS A 301 -14.84 -29.18 -9.74
N SER A 302 -13.53 -29.05 -9.71
CA SER A 302 -12.58 -30.18 -9.60
C SER A 302 -12.69 -30.91 -8.27
N SER A 303 -12.83 -30.19 -7.15
CA SER A 303 -13.01 -30.81 -5.82
C SER A 303 -14.35 -31.55 -5.70
N LYS A 304 -15.41 -31.01 -6.31
CA LYS A 304 -16.74 -31.65 -6.33
C LYS A 304 -16.74 -32.93 -7.17
N LEU A 305 -16.03 -32.93 -8.30
CA LEU A 305 -15.87 -34.14 -9.14
C LEU A 305 -15.12 -35.24 -8.38
N LYS A 306 -14.01 -34.90 -7.69
CA LYS A 306 -13.28 -35.88 -6.87
C LYS A 306 -14.08 -36.44 -5.70
N GLN A 307 -15.01 -35.69 -5.13
CA GLN A 307 -15.91 -36.18 -4.10
C GLN A 307 -16.94 -37.17 -4.67
N ILE A 308 -17.49 -36.87 -5.86
CA ILE A 308 -18.44 -37.78 -6.54
C ILE A 308 -17.77 -39.09 -6.92
N GLU A 309 -16.58 -39.03 -7.54
CA GLU A 309 -15.79 -40.25 -7.86
C GLU A 309 -15.48 -41.13 -6.62
N LYS A 310 -15.24 -40.48 -5.46
CA LYS A 310 -14.97 -41.20 -4.20
C LYS A 310 -16.23 -41.82 -3.60
N THR A 311 -17.42 -41.28 -3.91
CA THR A 311 -18.71 -41.79 -3.42
C THR A 311 -19.24 -42.92 -4.35
N GLU A 312 -18.87 -42.94 -5.61
CA GLU A 312 -19.22 -43.99 -6.59
C GLU A 312 -18.27 -45.20 -6.52
N SER A 313 -17.14 -45.04 -5.83
CA SER A 313 -16.14 -46.13 -5.64
C SER A 313 -16.32 -46.92 -4.33
N ILE A 314 -17.36 -46.67 -3.53
CA ILE A 314 -17.82 -47.36 -2.33
C ILE A 314 -19.12 -48.11 -2.62
#